data_1520e93a4569f81a7d4e5b594bca6859
#
_entry.id   1520e93a4569f81a7d4e5b594bca6859
#
_cell.length_a   1.000
_cell.length_b   1.000
_cell.length_c   1.000
_cell.angle_alpha   90.00
_cell.angle_beta   90.00
_cell.angle_gamma   90.00
#
_symmetry.space_group_name_H-M   'P 1'
#
loop_
_entity.id
_entity.type
_entity.pdbx_description
1 polymer ?
#
loop_
_entity_poly.entity_id
_entity_poly.type
_entity_poly.pdbx_seq_one_letter_code
_entity_poly.pdbx_strand_id
1 'polypeptide(L)'
;MKQSWWKKTISHFTDLHIESVDSPINPGLYVCLSKGRYQLCVKNAIYSFEDKYDNFWDTFEEIDLRTLDGKEILILGFGMGSIPLMLERKGVKAKFTGVEYDEQVIYLFNKYLADEIASPITIIQADAKIFMEVNEQKFDLIAMDVFVEDQIPTHFLSVKFLKQLKDGLKTKGLLIWNHLYHYEKDRNAVNHFYETTFKKIFRNASFIQTSGNKMLLNKKIVPSQAK
;
A
#
# COMPACT_ATOMS: atom_id res chain seq x y z
N MET A 1 12.02 -16.20 6.31
CA MET A 1 12.52 -17.02 7.45
C MET A 1 11.52 -16.94 8.60
N LYS A 2 10.88 -18.06 8.97
CA LYS A 2 9.83 -18.08 10.01
C LYS A 2 10.41 -17.93 11.42
N GLN A 3 9.86 -17.01 12.20
CA GLN A 3 10.21 -16.86 13.61
C GLN A 3 9.60 -17.99 14.44
N SER A 4 10.31 -18.36 15.52
CA SER A 4 9.82 -19.38 16.47
C SER A 4 8.51 -18.92 17.12
N TRP A 5 7.66 -19.88 17.49
CA TRP A 5 6.36 -19.62 18.09
C TRP A 5 6.45 -18.78 19.38
N TRP A 6 7.47 -19.01 20.22
CA TRP A 6 7.65 -18.27 21.46
C TRP A 6 7.99 -16.79 21.23
N LYS A 7 8.78 -16.47 20.18
CA LYS A 7 9.03 -15.07 19.80
C LYS A 7 7.73 -14.38 19.35
N LYS A 8 6.89 -15.08 18.57
CA LYS A 8 5.57 -14.56 18.19
C LYS A 8 4.70 -14.30 19.43
N THR A 9 4.72 -15.17 20.42
CA THR A 9 3.97 -15.00 21.68
C THR A 9 4.48 -13.80 22.48
N ILE A 10 5.79 -13.66 22.67
CA ILE A 10 6.37 -12.53 23.40
C ILE A 10 6.06 -11.20 22.69
N SER A 11 6.05 -11.19 21.36
CA SER A 11 5.77 -9.98 20.59
C SER A 11 4.36 -9.41 20.74
N HIS A 12 3.45 -10.09 21.43
CA HIS A 12 2.17 -9.53 21.86
C HIS A 12 2.27 -8.60 23.07
N PHE A 13 3.38 -8.67 23.81
CA PHE A 13 3.60 -7.86 25.01
C PHE A 13 4.66 -6.77 24.79
N THR A 14 5.60 -7.00 23.90
CA THR A 14 6.67 -6.05 23.57
C THR A 14 7.18 -6.27 22.14
N ASP A 15 7.53 -5.21 21.45
CA ASP A 15 8.11 -5.31 20.12
C ASP A 15 9.53 -5.92 20.21
N LEU A 16 9.77 -6.92 19.38
CA LEU A 16 11.06 -7.60 19.31
C LEU A 16 11.80 -7.16 18.05
N HIS A 17 12.90 -6.46 18.23
CA HIS A 17 13.79 -6.12 17.12
C HIS A 17 14.31 -7.39 16.44
N ILE A 18 14.23 -7.45 15.11
CA ILE A 18 14.67 -8.61 14.31
C ILE A 18 15.92 -8.27 13.52
N GLU A 19 15.90 -7.19 12.75
CA GLU A 19 17.01 -6.80 11.90
C GLU A 19 16.96 -5.32 11.56
N SER A 20 18.12 -4.66 11.60
CA SER A 20 18.31 -3.34 10.98
C SER A 20 19.13 -3.50 9.72
N VAL A 21 18.80 -2.72 8.70
CA VAL A 21 19.55 -2.64 7.45
C VAL A 21 19.94 -1.20 7.17
N ASP A 22 21.10 -1.04 6.54
CA ASP A 22 21.57 0.28 6.12
C ASP A 22 20.96 0.60 4.75
N SER A 23 20.02 1.54 4.72
CA SER A 23 19.41 2.03 3.50
C SER A 23 19.78 3.50 3.28
N PRO A 24 20.33 3.84 2.12
CA PRO A 24 20.59 5.25 1.77
C PRO A 24 19.30 6.04 1.54
N ILE A 25 18.18 5.36 1.31
CA ILE A 25 16.87 5.95 1.04
C ILE A 25 16.08 6.15 2.33
N ASN A 26 16.09 5.12 3.20
CA ASN A 26 15.38 5.10 4.46
C ASN A 26 16.35 4.91 5.65
N PRO A 27 17.10 5.94 6.06
CA PRO A 27 18.04 5.82 7.18
C PRO A 27 17.35 5.35 8.47
N GLY A 28 17.90 4.30 9.08
CA GLY A 28 17.32 3.69 10.27
C GLY A 28 16.17 2.71 9.99
N LEU A 29 16.19 2.08 8.82
CA LEU A 29 15.25 1.02 8.44
C LEU A 29 15.48 -0.24 9.27
N TYR A 30 14.42 -0.77 9.86
CA TYR A 30 14.47 -2.02 10.61
C TYR A 30 13.15 -2.79 10.57
N VAL A 31 13.26 -4.09 10.81
CA VAL A 31 12.12 -4.99 11.01
C VAL A 31 12.04 -5.35 12.49
N CYS A 32 10.86 -5.27 13.04
CA CYS A 32 10.53 -5.86 14.34
C CYS A 32 9.39 -6.86 14.22
N LEU A 33 9.22 -7.69 15.24
CA LEU A 33 8.06 -8.55 15.43
C LEU A 33 7.16 -7.89 16.47
N SER A 34 5.96 -7.51 16.08
CA SER A 34 4.94 -6.85 16.90
C SER A 34 3.61 -7.58 16.73
N LYS A 35 2.92 -7.89 17.83
CA LYS A 35 1.62 -8.59 17.81
C LYS A 35 1.62 -9.87 16.95
N GLY A 36 2.73 -10.61 16.93
CA GLY A 36 2.91 -11.83 16.15
C GLY A 36 3.14 -11.61 14.65
N ARG A 37 3.37 -10.37 14.21
CA ARG A 37 3.55 -9.95 12.81
C ARG A 37 4.85 -9.21 12.59
N TYR A 38 5.42 -9.33 11.40
CA TYR A 38 6.53 -8.47 10.99
C TYR A 38 6.05 -7.05 10.71
N GLN A 39 6.76 -6.11 11.27
CA GLN A 39 6.53 -4.69 11.09
C GLN A 39 7.80 -4.05 10.53
N LEU A 40 7.69 -3.35 9.41
CA LEU A 40 8.75 -2.54 8.84
C LEU A 40 8.64 -1.13 9.37
N CYS A 41 9.73 -0.63 9.93
CA CYS A 41 9.79 0.69 10.54
C CYS A 41 10.97 1.50 10.01
N VAL A 42 10.76 2.81 9.90
CA VAL A 42 11.81 3.81 9.68
C VAL A 42 11.68 4.84 10.79
N LYS A 43 12.69 4.93 11.67
CA LYS A 43 12.58 5.78 12.87
C LYS A 43 11.31 5.46 13.67
N ASN A 44 10.31 6.34 13.66
CA ASN A 44 9.04 6.19 14.37
C ASN A 44 7.84 5.94 13.43
N ALA A 45 8.07 5.79 12.12
CA ALA A 45 7.02 5.53 11.15
C ALA A 45 6.91 4.04 10.82
N ILE A 46 5.70 3.53 10.73
CA ILE A 46 5.39 2.17 10.30
C ILE A 46 5.14 2.20 8.79
N TYR A 47 5.99 1.51 8.02
CA TYR A 47 5.89 1.45 6.56
C TYR A 47 5.12 0.21 6.08
N SER A 48 5.09 -0.84 6.88
CA SER A 48 4.38 -2.08 6.54
C SER A 48 4.14 -2.90 7.80
N PHE A 49 2.99 -3.55 7.94
CA PHE A 49 2.63 -4.32 9.14
C PHE A 49 1.74 -5.53 8.81
N GLU A 50 2.11 -6.31 7.83
CA GLU A 50 1.31 -7.46 7.37
C GLU A 50 -0.20 -7.11 7.30
N ASP A 51 -1.06 -7.95 7.93
CA ASP A 51 -2.52 -7.76 8.01
C ASP A 51 -2.97 -6.79 9.12
N LYS A 52 -2.02 -6.15 9.80
CA LYS A 52 -2.27 -5.11 10.80
C LYS A 52 -2.04 -3.69 10.25
N TYR A 53 -1.92 -3.56 8.96
CA TYR A 53 -1.85 -2.28 8.28
C TYR A 53 -3.26 -1.76 8.02
N ASP A 54 -3.87 -1.19 9.05
CA ASP A 54 -5.31 -0.99 9.20
C ASP A 54 -5.94 -0.16 8.06
N ASN A 55 -5.24 0.83 7.50
CA ASN A 55 -5.76 1.68 6.43
C ASN A 55 -6.24 0.90 5.20
N PHE A 56 -5.44 -0.03 4.67
CA PHE A 56 -5.85 -0.89 3.56
C PHE A 56 -6.77 -2.01 4.02
N TRP A 57 -6.57 -2.58 5.22
CA TRP A 57 -7.44 -3.61 5.75
C TRP A 57 -8.90 -3.13 5.85
N ASP A 58 -9.13 -1.98 6.49
CA ASP A 58 -10.45 -1.37 6.64
C ASP A 58 -11.05 -0.99 5.29
N THR A 59 -10.20 -0.44 4.38
CA THR A 59 -10.65 -0.12 3.02
C THR A 59 -11.13 -1.34 2.26
N PHE A 60 -10.44 -2.46 2.40
CA PHE A 60 -10.83 -3.72 1.74
C PHE A 60 -12.11 -4.34 2.33
N GLU A 61 -12.53 -3.99 3.52
CA GLU A 61 -13.83 -4.39 4.07
C GLU A 61 -15.00 -3.68 3.42
N GLU A 62 -14.79 -2.46 2.95
CA GLU A 62 -15.80 -1.67 2.26
C GLU A 62 -15.98 -2.01 0.76
N ILE A 63 -15.10 -2.84 0.19
CA ILE A 63 -15.05 -3.14 -1.24
C ILE A 63 -15.49 -4.58 -1.51
N ASP A 64 -16.22 -4.83 -2.60
CA ASP A 64 -16.47 -6.19 -3.09
C ASP A 64 -15.20 -6.79 -3.71
N LEU A 65 -14.41 -7.46 -2.87
CA LEU A 65 -13.13 -8.05 -3.24
C LEU A 65 -13.24 -9.21 -4.24
N ARG A 66 -14.42 -9.85 -4.38
CA ARG A 66 -14.64 -10.94 -5.35
C ARG A 66 -14.36 -10.48 -6.78
N THR A 67 -14.50 -9.18 -7.03
CA THR A 67 -14.21 -8.56 -8.33
C THR A 67 -12.71 -8.51 -8.65
N LEU A 68 -11.86 -8.74 -7.67
CA LEU A 68 -10.39 -8.71 -7.79
C LEU A 68 -9.77 -10.09 -7.94
N ASP A 69 -10.54 -11.17 -7.80
CA ASP A 69 -10.00 -12.53 -7.95
C ASP A 69 -9.55 -12.79 -9.39
N GLY A 70 -8.36 -13.37 -9.56
CA GLY A 70 -7.72 -13.60 -10.85
C GLY A 70 -7.27 -12.35 -11.61
N LYS A 71 -7.25 -11.17 -10.98
CA LYS A 71 -6.96 -9.87 -11.62
C LYS A 71 -5.49 -9.47 -11.54
N GLU A 72 -5.15 -8.44 -12.33
CA GLU A 72 -3.83 -7.79 -12.35
C GLU A 72 -3.86 -6.59 -11.40
N ILE A 73 -3.03 -6.61 -10.38
CA ILE A 73 -2.97 -5.59 -9.33
C ILE A 73 -1.59 -4.94 -9.30
N LEU A 74 -1.54 -3.62 -9.42
CA LEU A 74 -0.34 -2.82 -9.25
C LEU A 74 -0.31 -2.23 -7.85
N ILE A 75 0.85 -2.30 -7.21
CA ILE A 75 1.12 -1.69 -5.91
C ILE A 75 2.29 -0.74 -6.06
N LEU A 76 2.05 0.56 -5.92
CA LEU A 76 3.07 1.60 -5.92
C LEU A 76 3.42 1.93 -4.47
N GLY A 77 4.67 1.70 -4.07
CA GLY A 77 5.09 1.61 -2.68
C GLY A 77 4.75 0.24 -2.10
N PHE A 78 5.48 -0.78 -2.55
CA PHE A 78 5.18 -2.17 -2.22
C PHE A 78 5.43 -2.51 -0.74
N GLY A 79 6.43 -1.85 -0.13
CA GLY A 79 6.83 -2.13 1.23
C GLY A 79 7.23 -3.60 1.42
N MET A 80 6.83 -4.19 2.53
CA MET A 80 7.03 -5.63 2.78
C MET A 80 5.82 -6.49 2.36
N GLY A 81 4.98 -6.04 1.41
CA GLY A 81 3.91 -6.86 0.85
C GLY A 81 2.65 -6.96 1.72
N SER A 82 2.34 -5.95 2.55
CA SER A 82 1.11 -5.95 3.36
C SER A 82 -0.15 -6.08 2.50
N ILE A 83 -0.22 -5.35 1.39
CA ILE A 83 -1.41 -5.35 0.51
C ILE A 83 -1.70 -6.72 -0.10
N PRO A 84 -0.76 -7.42 -0.79
CA PRO A 84 -1.04 -8.74 -1.31
C PRO A 84 -1.35 -9.75 -0.22
N LEU A 85 -0.66 -9.70 0.92
CA LEU A 85 -0.93 -10.58 2.05
C LEU A 85 -2.35 -10.40 2.61
N MET A 86 -2.81 -9.16 2.74
CA MET A 86 -4.18 -8.86 3.18
C MET A 86 -5.23 -9.37 2.20
N LEU A 87 -5.02 -9.16 0.90
CA LEU A 87 -5.93 -9.62 -0.14
C LEU A 87 -6.03 -11.16 -0.14
N GLU A 88 -4.92 -11.87 -0.02
CA GLU A 88 -4.95 -13.34 0.10
C GLU A 88 -5.67 -13.82 1.36
N ARG A 89 -5.44 -13.19 2.51
CA ARG A 89 -6.15 -13.51 3.77
C ARG A 89 -7.66 -13.27 3.67
N LYS A 90 -8.06 -12.33 2.81
CA LYS A 90 -9.48 -12.08 2.46
C LYS A 90 -9.99 -12.96 1.30
N GLY A 91 -9.21 -13.96 0.86
CA GLY A 91 -9.59 -14.95 -0.14
C GLY A 91 -9.42 -14.54 -1.61
N VAL A 92 -8.72 -13.43 -1.87
CA VAL A 92 -8.43 -12.95 -3.23
C VAL A 92 -7.10 -13.54 -3.71
N LYS A 93 -7.13 -14.24 -4.83
CA LYS A 93 -5.94 -14.68 -5.56
C LYS A 93 -5.78 -13.81 -6.79
N ALA A 94 -4.67 -13.09 -6.90
CA ALA A 94 -4.42 -12.14 -7.97
C ALA A 94 -2.98 -12.25 -8.47
N LYS A 95 -2.67 -11.56 -9.56
CA LYS A 95 -1.27 -11.36 -9.99
C LYS A 95 -0.84 -9.98 -9.57
N PHE A 96 0.22 -9.91 -8.78
CA PHE A 96 0.71 -8.65 -8.23
C PHE A 96 1.94 -8.15 -8.98
N THR A 97 1.95 -6.87 -9.30
CA THR A 97 3.14 -6.12 -9.69
C THR A 97 3.42 -5.11 -8.58
N GLY A 98 4.50 -5.30 -7.86
CA GLY A 98 4.96 -4.38 -6.81
C GLY A 98 6.06 -3.46 -7.34
N VAL A 99 5.92 -2.17 -7.15
CA VAL A 99 6.97 -1.18 -7.42
C VAL A 99 7.47 -0.65 -6.09
N GLU A 100 8.75 -0.83 -5.84
CA GLU A 100 9.42 -0.38 -4.61
C GLU A 100 10.73 0.30 -4.98
N TYR A 101 11.01 1.42 -4.33
CA TYR A 101 12.20 2.21 -4.64
C TYR A 101 13.42 1.76 -3.87
N ASP A 102 13.23 1.31 -2.62
CA ASP A 102 14.31 0.92 -1.72
C ASP A 102 14.65 -0.57 -1.88
N GLU A 103 15.85 -0.86 -2.39
CA GLU A 103 16.37 -2.23 -2.52
C GLU A 103 16.39 -2.97 -1.18
N GLN A 104 16.63 -2.27 -0.08
CA GLN A 104 16.68 -2.90 1.24
C GLN A 104 15.28 -3.33 1.72
N VAL A 105 14.25 -2.60 1.34
CA VAL A 105 12.86 -3.02 1.59
C VAL A 105 12.52 -4.28 0.80
N ILE A 106 12.94 -4.36 -0.47
CA ILE A 106 12.78 -5.57 -1.31
C ILE A 106 13.54 -6.76 -0.70
N TYR A 107 14.77 -6.55 -0.23
CA TYR A 107 15.54 -7.58 0.47
C TYR A 107 14.80 -8.11 1.69
N LEU A 108 14.27 -7.22 2.53
CA LEU A 108 13.54 -7.60 3.75
C LEU A 108 12.25 -8.36 3.43
N PHE A 109 11.51 -7.94 2.40
CA PHE A 109 10.35 -8.68 1.92
C PHE A 109 10.72 -10.10 1.50
N ASN A 110 11.71 -10.26 0.64
CA ASN A 110 12.16 -11.56 0.15
C ASN A 110 12.61 -12.47 1.29
N LYS A 111 13.26 -11.92 2.30
CA LYS A 111 13.77 -12.66 3.45
C LYS A 111 12.70 -13.15 4.40
N TYR A 112 11.65 -12.33 4.62
CA TYR A 112 10.72 -12.57 5.73
C TYR A 112 9.31 -12.94 5.29
N LEU A 113 8.80 -12.41 4.18
CA LEU A 113 7.38 -12.49 3.82
C LEU A 113 7.08 -13.08 2.45
N ALA A 114 8.05 -13.20 1.54
CA ALA A 114 7.79 -13.74 0.20
C ALA A 114 7.16 -15.15 0.23
N ASP A 115 7.62 -16.03 1.14
CA ASP A 115 7.08 -17.40 1.30
C ASP A 115 5.67 -17.44 1.94
N GLU A 116 5.17 -16.34 2.47
CA GLU A 116 3.84 -16.26 3.08
C GLU A 116 2.74 -15.92 2.07
N ILE A 117 3.12 -15.53 0.84
CA ILE A 117 2.19 -15.14 -0.24
C ILE A 117 2.28 -16.19 -1.34
N ALA A 118 1.16 -16.83 -1.64
CA ALA A 118 1.09 -17.89 -2.63
C ALA A 118 0.84 -17.37 -4.06
N SER A 119 0.24 -16.19 -4.19
CA SER A 119 -0.05 -15.55 -5.47
C SER A 119 1.21 -15.10 -6.19
N PRO A 120 1.24 -15.10 -7.52
CA PRO A 120 2.38 -14.59 -8.28
C PRO A 120 2.65 -13.11 -8.00
N ILE A 121 3.89 -12.80 -7.64
CA ILE A 121 4.35 -11.41 -7.42
C ILE A 121 5.56 -11.15 -8.32
N THR A 122 5.50 -10.04 -9.06
CA THR A 122 6.67 -9.46 -9.75
C THR A 122 7.03 -8.17 -9.03
N ILE A 123 8.25 -8.07 -8.51
CA ILE A 123 8.73 -6.83 -7.89
C ILE A 123 9.67 -6.12 -8.86
N ILE A 124 9.43 -4.83 -9.03
CA ILE A 124 10.22 -3.94 -9.87
C ILE A 124 10.84 -2.87 -8.96
N GLN A 125 12.17 -2.87 -8.88
CA GLN A 125 12.89 -1.81 -8.19
C GLN A 125 12.90 -0.56 -9.07
N ALA A 126 12.06 0.41 -8.74
CA ALA A 126 11.95 1.67 -9.48
C ALA A 126 11.28 2.76 -8.64
N ASP A 127 11.53 4.01 -9.02
CA ASP A 127 10.66 5.12 -8.64
C ASP A 127 9.29 4.96 -9.30
N ALA A 128 8.22 5.06 -8.50
CA ALA A 128 6.84 4.85 -8.95
C ALA A 128 6.43 5.81 -10.07
N LYS A 129 6.96 7.05 -10.08
CA LYS A 129 6.71 8.01 -11.14
C LYS A 129 7.37 7.58 -12.44
N ILE A 130 8.65 7.16 -12.39
CA ILE A 130 9.39 6.67 -13.55
C ILE A 130 8.71 5.42 -14.11
N PHE A 131 8.33 4.48 -13.24
CA PHE A 131 7.59 3.31 -13.63
C PHE A 131 6.30 3.68 -14.39
N MET A 132 5.49 4.58 -13.85
CA MET A 132 4.24 5.01 -14.50
C MET A 132 4.45 5.80 -15.80
N GLU A 133 5.62 6.40 -16.02
CA GLU A 133 5.95 7.10 -17.26
C GLU A 133 6.21 6.13 -18.42
N VAL A 134 6.72 4.94 -18.14
CA VAL A 134 7.10 3.95 -19.19
C VAL A 134 6.17 2.72 -19.21
N ASN A 135 5.28 2.60 -18.25
CA ASN A 135 4.41 1.44 -18.15
C ASN A 135 3.26 1.50 -19.16
N GLU A 136 3.13 0.45 -19.96
CA GLU A 136 2.03 0.28 -20.92
C GLU A 136 0.94 -0.70 -20.43
N GLN A 137 1.24 -1.48 -19.38
CA GLN A 137 0.29 -2.43 -18.81
C GLN A 137 -0.85 -1.72 -18.09
N LYS A 138 -2.05 -2.31 -18.17
CA LYS A 138 -3.23 -1.83 -17.44
C LYS A 138 -3.65 -2.80 -16.35
N PHE A 139 -4.09 -2.23 -15.23
CA PHE A 139 -4.39 -2.95 -14.03
C PHE A 139 -5.87 -2.84 -13.65
N ASP A 140 -6.39 -3.88 -13.01
CA ASP A 140 -7.74 -3.91 -12.45
C ASP A 140 -7.81 -3.14 -11.12
N LEU A 141 -6.70 -3.13 -10.37
CA LEU A 141 -6.50 -2.31 -9.17
C LEU A 141 -5.11 -1.67 -9.22
N ILE A 142 -5.05 -0.38 -8.91
CA ILE A 142 -3.82 0.30 -8.53
C ILE A 142 -3.97 0.70 -7.05
N ALA A 143 -3.14 0.13 -6.19
CA ALA A 143 -2.99 0.54 -4.81
C ALA A 143 -1.76 1.43 -4.70
N MET A 144 -1.93 2.67 -4.25
CA MET A 144 -0.83 3.62 -4.11
C MET A 144 -0.61 3.96 -2.64
N ASP A 145 0.59 3.65 -2.15
CA ASP A 145 1.03 3.80 -0.78
C ASP A 145 2.47 4.32 -0.71
N VAL A 146 2.73 5.41 -1.44
CA VAL A 146 4.07 6.00 -1.54
C VAL A 146 4.22 7.15 -0.57
N PHE A 147 5.17 7.00 0.36
CA PHE A 147 5.56 8.02 1.31
C PHE A 147 7.08 8.16 1.38
N VAL A 148 7.55 9.35 1.69
CA VAL A 148 8.90 9.62 2.17
C VAL A 148 8.74 10.19 3.58
N GLU A 149 9.12 9.43 4.59
CA GLU A 149 8.77 9.65 5.99
C GLU A 149 7.24 9.67 6.17
N ASP A 150 6.65 10.84 6.47
CA ASP A 150 5.22 11.06 6.64
C ASP A 150 4.57 11.87 5.49
N GLN A 151 5.27 12.06 4.37
CA GLN A 151 4.79 12.93 3.30
C GLN A 151 4.73 12.21 1.96
N ILE A 152 3.70 12.56 1.18
CA ILE A 152 3.64 12.19 -0.23
C ILE A 152 4.44 13.22 -1.03
N PRO A 153 5.50 12.83 -1.76
CA PRO A 153 6.25 13.75 -2.60
C PRO A 153 5.36 14.50 -3.60
N THR A 154 5.55 15.81 -3.69
CA THR A 154 4.64 16.71 -4.42
C THR A 154 4.46 16.38 -5.90
N HIS A 155 5.45 15.76 -6.53
CA HIS A 155 5.36 15.37 -7.93
C HIS A 155 4.29 14.29 -8.19
N PHE A 156 3.95 13.45 -7.18
CA PHE A 156 2.83 12.51 -7.27
C PHE A 156 1.47 13.21 -7.27
N LEU A 157 1.36 14.39 -6.64
CA LEU A 157 0.12 15.17 -6.60
C LEU A 157 -0.16 15.94 -7.90
N SER A 158 0.69 15.79 -8.93
CA SER A 158 0.57 16.51 -10.19
C SER A 158 -0.54 15.94 -11.09
N VAL A 159 -1.16 16.81 -11.89
CA VAL A 159 -2.15 16.41 -12.92
C VAL A 159 -1.54 15.41 -13.92
N LYS A 160 -0.25 15.55 -14.26
CA LYS A 160 0.45 14.61 -15.14
C LYS A 160 0.41 13.20 -14.56
N PHE A 161 0.83 13.05 -13.30
CA PHE A 161 0.87 11.74 -12.63
C PHE A 161 -0.52 11.13 -12.45
N LEU A 162 -1.53 11.94 -12.09
CA LEU A 162 -2.92 11.47 -12.01
C LEU A 162 -3.45 10.94 -13.34
N LYS A 163 -3.07 11.56 -14.47
CA LYS A 163 -3.42 11.05 -15.79
C LYS A 163 -2.72 9.71 -16.07
N GLN A 164 -1.45 9.57 -15.70
CA GLN A 164 -0.72 8.31 -15.84
C GLN A 164 -1.39 7.19 -15.03
N LEU A 165 -1.79 7.46 -13.77
CA LEU A 165 -2.56 6.49 -12.97
C LEU A 165 -3.88 6.11 -13.66
N LYS A 166 -4.60 7.11 -14.20
CA LYS A 166 -5.85 6.88 -14.92
C LYS A 166 -5.65 6.03 -16.18
N ASP A 167 -4.60 6.29 -16.93
CA ASP A 167 -4.27 5.57 -18.16
C ASP A 167 -3.76 4.15 -17.87
N GLY A 168 -3.14 3.92 -16.72
CA GLY A 168 -2.73 2.61 -16.21
C GLY A 168 -3.89 1.75 -15.68
N LEU A 169 -5.10 2.30 -15.54
CA LEU A 169 -6.27 1.54 -15.15
C LEU A 169 -7.00 0.93 -16.35
N LYS A 170 -7.49 -0.32 -16.19
CA LYS A 170 -8.49 -0.89 -17.09
C LYS A 170 -9.81 -0.11 -16.98
N THR A 171 -10.72 -0.28 -17.95
CA THR A 171 -11.99 0.48 -18.06
C THR A 171 -12.81 0.47 -16.76
N LYS A 172 -12.80 -0.62 -16.01
CA LYS A 172 -13.48 -0.74 -14.70
C LYS A 172 -12.52 -0.78 -13.53
N GLY A 173 -11.25 -0.43 -13.76
CA GLY A 173 -10.20 -0.49 -12.75
C GLY A 173 -10.47 0.44 -11.57
N LEU A 174 -9.94 0.07 -10.43
CA LEU A 174 -10.04 0.79 -9.18
C LEU A 174 -8.67 1.39 -8.83
N LEU A 175 -8.63 2.65 -8.46
CA LEU A 175 -7.51 3.28 -7.78
C LEU A 175 -7.86 3.41 -6.30
N ILE A 176 -6.95 2.98 -5.43
CA ILE A 176 -6.97 3.24 -3.99
C ILE A 176 -5.67 3.96 -3.65
N TRP A 177 -5.76 5.18 -3.16
CA TRP A 177 -4.59 5.98 -2.83
C TRP A 177 -4.63 6.40 -1.37
N ASN A 178 -3.66 5.95 -0.61
CA ASN A 178 -3.53 6.26 0.81
C ASN A 178 -2.97 7.68 1.04
N HIS A 179 -3.64 8.43 1.91
CA HIS A 179 -3.19 9.72 2.40
C HIS A 179 -3.31 9.79 3.92
N LEU A 180 -2.30 10.35 4.59
CA LEU A 180 -2.41 10.65 6.01
C LEU A 180 -3.51 11.68 6.26
N TYR A 181 -4.29 11.45 7.32
CA TYR A 181 -5.45 12.29 7.66
C TYR A 181 -5.58 12.52 9.17
N HIS A 182 -4.46 12.34 9.89
CA HIS A 182 -4.45 12.39 11.34
C HIS A 182 -4.43 13.83 11.85
N TYR A 183 -3.48 14.65 11.42
CA TYR A 183 -3.34 16.02 11.87
C TYR A 183 -4.16 16.99 11.01
N GLU A 184 -4.48 18.17 11.57
CA GLU A 184 -5.25 19.20 10.86
C GLU A 184 -4.59 19.65 9.55
N LYS A 185 -3.28 19.82 9.58
CA LYS A 185 -2.47 20.17 8.40
C LYS A 185 -2.67 19.13 7.28
N ASP A 186 -2.67 17.83 7.62
CA ASP A 186 -2.81 16.75 6.65
C ASP A 186 -4.23 16.72 6.10
N ARG A 187 -5.23 16.86 6.98
CA ARG A 187 -6.65 16.94 6.57
C ARG A 187 -6.90 18.08 5.60
N ASN A 188 -6.35 19.26 5.87
CA ASN A 188 -6.49 20.43 5.00
C ASN A 188 -5.82 20.21 3.65
N ALA A 189 -4.59 19.67 3.64
CA ALA A 189 -3.84 19.39 2.42
C ALA A 189 -4.56 18.34 1.53
N VAL A 190 -4.99 17.22 2.12
CA VAL A 190 -5.68 16.16 1.38
C VAL A 190 -7.04 16.61 0.86
N ASN A 191 -7.83 17.34 1.68
CA ASN A 191 -9.12 17.87 1.25
C ASN A 191 -8.94 18.86 0.11
N HIS A 192 -7.97 19.76 0.19
CA HIS A 192 -7.66 20.67 -0.89
C HIS A 192 -7.29 19.94 -2.17
N PHE A 193 -6.33 19.00 -2.10
CA PHE A 193 -5.92 18.17 -3.24
C PHE A 193 -7.10 17.40 -3.85
N TYR A 194 -7.92 16.78 -3.02
CA TYR A 194 -9.09 16.02 -3.47
C TYR A 194 -10.06 16.90 -4.27
N GLU A 195 -10.42 18.07 -3.74
CA GLU A 195 -11.41 18.94 -4.37
C GLU A 195 -10.85 19.69 -5.59
N THR A 196 -9.60 20.15 -5.52
CA THR A 196 -9.03 21.02 -6.57
C THR A 196 -8.38 20.28 -7.73
N THR A 197 -7.88 19.05 -7.48
CA THR A 197 -7.06 18.32 -8.45
C THR A 197 -7.59 16.92 -8.74
N PHE A 198 -7.77 16.08 -7.71
CA PHE A 198 -8.12 14.67 -7.88
C PHE A 198 -9.48 14.50 -8.56
N LYS A 199 -10.54 15.16 -8.08
CA LYS A 199 -11.89 15.11 -8.66
C LYS A 199 -11.98 15.63 -10.09
N LYS A 200 -11.07 16.52 -10.52
CA LYS A 200 -11.04 17.00 -11.91
C LYS A 200 -10.61 15.90 -12.88
N ILE A 201 -9.74 14.99 -12.43
CA ILE A 201 -9.25 13.86 -13.24
C ILE A 201 -10.21 12.67 -13.12
N PHE A 202 -10.68 12.39 -11.91
CA PHE A 202 -11.60 11.29 -11.60
C PHE A 202 -12.97 11.84 -11.20
N ARG A 203 -13.82 12.08 -12.20
CA ARG A 203 -15.14 12.77 -12.01
C ARG A 203 -16.07 12.07 -11.03
N ASN A 204 -15.96 10.74 -10.89
CA ASN A 204 -16.76 9.93 -9.99
C ASN A 204 -16.02 9.58 -8.70
N ALA A 205 -14.94 10.33 -8.38
CA ALA A 205 -14.12 10.07 -7.20
C ALA A 205 -14.96 10.03 -5.92
N SER A 206 -14.51 9.18 -5.01
CA SER A 206 -14.99 9.07 -3.64
C SER A 206 -13.81 8.85 -2.70
N PHE A 207 -14.08 8.66 -1.43
CA PHE A 207 -13.06 8.28 -0.46
C PHE A 207 -13.65 7.40 0.64
N ILE A 208 -12.78 6.65 1.30
CA ILE A 208 -13.05 5.98 2.57
C ILE A 208 -12.16 6.65 3.61
N GLN A 209 -12.71 6.93 4.78
CA GLN A 209 -11.94 7.43 5.91
C GLN A 209 -11.73 6.31 6.91
N THR A 210 -10.47 6.00 7.18
CA THR A 210 -10.03 5.03 8.17
C THR A 210 -9.47 5.73 9.41
N SER A 211 -8.99 4.99 10.39
CA SER A 211 -8.39 5.56 11.59
C SER A 211 -7.06 6.24 11.28
N GLY A 212 -7.07 7.53 10.93
CA GLY A 212 -5.86 8.33 10.68
C GLY A 212 -5.49 8.48 9.20
N ASN A 213 -6.24 7.87 8.27
CA ASN A 213 -5.99 7.97 6.83
C ASN A 213 -7.26 8.30 6.05
N LYS A 214 -7.08 8.88 4.88
CA LYS A 214 -8.11 9.08 3.86
C LYS A 214 -7.69 8.38 2.58
N MET A 215 -8.44 7.35 2.23
CA MET A 215 -8.20 6.52 1.06
C MET A 215 -8.98 7.10 -0.12
N LEU A 216 -8.29 7.74 -1.06
CA LEU A 216 -8.93 8.33 -2.23
C LEU A 216 -9.21 7.25 -3.28
N LEU A 217 -10.40 7.29 -3.86
CA LEU A 217 -10.87 6.34 -4.87
C LEU A 217 -11.24 7.08 -6.15
N ASN A 218 -10.87 6.51 -7.31
CA ASN A 218 -11.21 7.10 -8.62
C ASN A 218 -12.70 7.02 -8.97
N LYS A 219 -13.48 6.24 -8.22
CA LYS A 219 -14.92 6.03 -8.46
C LYS A 219 -15.66 5.77 -7.15
N LYS A 220 -16.97 5.94 -7.17
CA LYS A 220 -17.83 5.47 -6.08
C LYS A 220 -17.77 3.95 -6.00
N ILE A 221 -17.63 3.42 -4.80
CA ILE A 221 -17.75 2.00 -4.54
C ILE A 221 -19.21 1.69 -4.16
N VAL A 222 -19.67 0.51 -4.57
CA VAL A 222 -20.88 -0.08 -4.01
C VAL A 222 -20.43 -0.82 -2.76
N PRO A 223 -20.93 -0.48 -1.57
CA PRO A 223 -20.56 -1.19 -0.36
C PRO A 223 -20.76 -2.69 -0.54
N SER A 224 -19.83 -3.50 -0.01
CA SER A 224 -20.06 -4.93 0.06
C SER A 224 -21.36 -5.15 0.84
N GLN A 225 -22.34 -5.82 0.23
CA GLN A 225 -23.51 -6.24 1.00
C GLN A 225 -22.99 -7.19 2.08
N ALA A 226 -22.93 -6.72 3.32
CA ALA A 226 -22.62 -7.54 4.46
C ALA A 226 -23.58 -8.74 4.45
N LYS A 227 -22.99 -9.94 4.43
CA LYS A 227 -23.73 -11.18 4.67
C LYS A 227 -23.97 -11.37 6.15
#